data_dc710e9865adbda98d54e4ff0101fe6f
#
_entry.id   dc710e9865adbda98d54e4ff0101fe6f
#
_cell.length_a   1.000
_cell.length_b   1.000
_cell.length_c   1.000
_cell.angle_alpha   90.00
_cell.angle_beta   90.00
_cell.angle_gamma   90.00
#
_symmetry.space_group_name_H-M   'P 1'
#
loop_
_entity.id
_entity.type
_entity.pdbx_description
1 polymer ?
#
loop_
_entity_poly.entity_id
_entity_poly.type
_entity_poly.pdbx_seq_one_letter_code
_entity_poly.pdbx_strand_id
1 'polypeptide(L)'
;MTELAAGMRTESGSRASAVVLSAAMLLALGAYLLRLDRVAGLVVDDAWYVLLGRALARGEGYRLVSSATTAIMPVVPPGFPAILSLIFRVGPDFPQNVLLLKAVSIAAMMAAGLLTYRYFSLDRRLPWTMAVAIALATLLTPGLVFLATSTVMAESTFIAAQLLTVVVIEAAARSGDDPAGRRITVVAAILSAATMLVRSTGLAVIAAGVCYLLLERRFMRAALFAAVTLVSLLPWTLYARAREPSQAERLAHGGTIAVAYSDAMRMRTAGNPQSGRATLGELPARAWAGLINVFGRDMGGVFVPSFLRTADESGEEVVALGGSGSAAGSMGSATAPMIISFALSAIALLGYASTVRTRLMVAELLVPISLAMAIAVPFQTFRYVLPLAPFLFFYLLEGVRGIAAWCAHAMGTVRLDPSRVVRVVILCLIGFQLLDHAQYIYDAHAADKSEALDWVGDAREIDALFAWMKQNLPAEGAVATTNPALVYLATGRKTLAIDQYQDNWRRWKAGGVRYAVALRPVPLPEMPAVFKVLYQSSRRKLWVIEM
;
A
#
# COMPACT_ATOMS: atom_id res chain seq x y z
N MET A 1 16.71 -0.41 50.93
CA MET A 1 17.53 -1.16 49.95
C MET A 1 16.70 -1.78 48.83
N THR A 2 15.47 -2.26 49.06
CA THR A 2 14.56 -2.86 48.08
C THR A 2 14.04 -1.86 47.03
N GLU A 3 13.72 -0.63 47.41
CA GLU A 3 13.24 0.41 46.49
C GLU A 3 14.35 0.95 45.57
N LEU A 4 15.57 1.11 46.06
CA LEU A 4 16.74 1.49 45.25
C LEU A 4 17.09 0.39 44.24
N ALA A 5 16.98 -0.87 44.58
CA ALA A 5 17.22 -2.00 43.69
C ALA A 5 16.11 -2.14 42.63
N ALA A 6 14.86 -1.77 42.96
CA ALA A 6 13.74 -1.71 42.03
C ALA A 6 13.91 -0.54 41.05
N GLY A 7 14.31 0.65 41.50
CA GLY A 7 14.61 1.81 40.67
C GLY A 7 15.77 1.55 39.69
N MET A 8 16.86 0.95 40.13
CA MET A 8 18.00 0.61 39.28
C MET A 8 17.64 -0.48 38.23
N ARG A 9 16.75 -1.44 38.55
CA ARG A 9 16.28 -2.43 37.54
C ARG A 9 15.36 -1.83 36.49
N THR A 10 14.55 -0.83 36.83
CA THR A 10 13.71 -0.13 35.88
C THR A 10 14.52 0.77 34.96
N GLU A 11 15.54 1.47 35.45
CA GLU A 11 16.44 2.30 34.64
C GLU A 11 17.32 1.47 33.70
N SER A 12 17.88 0.35 34.18
CA SER A 12 18.69 -0.52 33.32
C SER A 12 17.86 -1.17 32.21
N GLY A 13 16.63 -1.58 32.51
CA GLY A 13 15.69 -2.10 31.52
C GLY A 13 15.29 -1.05 30.47
N SER A 14 15.13 0.20 30.88
CA SER A 14 14.81 1.32 29.96
C SER A 14 15.97 1.64 29.02
N ARG A 15 17.22 1.67 29.52
CA ARG A 15 18.42 1.91 28.67
C ARG A 15 18.65 0.76 27.69
N ALA A 16 18.54 -0.48 28.14
CA ALA A 16 18.68 -1.65 27.27
C ALA A 16 17.63 -1.67 26.15
N SER A 17 16.37 -1.35 26.47
CA SER A 17 15.30 -1.27 25.44
C SER A 17 15.56 -0.17 24.42
N ALA A 18 16.03 0.99 24.84
CA ALA A 18 16.38 2.09 23.94
C ALA A 18 17.53 1.73 22.99
N VAL A 19 18.59 1.10 23.51
CA VAL A 19 19.75 0.67 22.71
C VAL A 19 19.34 -0.36 21.66
N VAL A 20 18.58 -1.39 22.06
CA VAL A 20 18.16 -2.46 21.14
C VAL A 20 17.15 -1.93 20.11
N LEU A 21 16.23 -1.05 20.50
CA LEU A 21 15.32 -0.39 19.56
C LEU A 21 16.10 0.45 18.55
N SER A 22 17.07 1.25 19.01
CA SER A 22 17.89 2.06 18.11
C SER A 22 18.68 1.18 17.14
N ALA A 23 19.27 0.09 17.60
CA ALA A 23 19.97 -0.86 16.73
C ALA A 23 19.03 -1.50 15.69
N ALA A 24 17.80 -1.90 16.11
CA ALA A 24 16.80 -2.43 15.21
C ALA A 24 16.35 -1.40 14.15
N MET A 25 16.16 -0.14 14.55
CA MET A 25 15.81 0.96 13.65
C MET A 25 16.95 1.25 12.66
N LEU A 26 18.20 1.24 13.10
CA LEU A 26 19.37 1.44 12.23
C LEU A 26 19.54 0.28 11.25
N LEU A 27 19.32 -0.97 11.69
CA LEU A 27 19.34 -2.14 10.81
C LEU A 27 18.28 -2.03 9.72
N ALA A 28 17.05 -1.69 10.10
CA ALA A 28 15.97 -1.49 9.15
C ALA A 28 16.29 -0.34 8.18
N LEU A 29 16.71 0.82 8.69
CA LEU A 29 17.09 1.96 7.85
C LEU A 29 18.21 1.58 6.88
N GLY A 30 19.22 0.81 7.32
CA GLY A 30 20.27 0.27 6.46
C GLY A 30 19.71 -0.57 5.31
N ALA A 31 18.77 -1.47 5.58
CA ALA A 31 18.11 -2.27 4.56
C ALA A 31 17.34 -1.39 3.55
N TYR A 32 16.63 -0.35 4.01
CA TYR A 32 15.95 0.61 3.13
C TYR A 32 16.92 1.37 2.24
N LEU A 33 18.01 1.89 2.81
CA LEU A 33 19.01 2.66 2.04
C LEU A 33 19.74 1.80 1.01
N LEU A 34 20.05 0.55 1.34
CA LEU A 34 20.71 -0.39 0.42
C LEU A 34 19.78 -0.85 -0.72
N ARG A 35 18.46 -0.84 -0.51
CA ARG A 35 17.46 -1.17 -1.54
C ARG A 35 16.92 0.05 -2.29
N LEU A 36 17.31 1.28 -1.88
CA LEU A 36 16.82 2.50 -2.48
C LEU A 36 17.29 2.66 -3.92
N ASP A 37 16.39 2.73 -4.86
CA ASP A 37 16.63 2.99 -6.27
C ASP A 37 16.06 4.34 -6.72
N ARG A 38 16.28 4.71 -7.99
CA ARG A 38 15.76 5.94 -8.61
C ARG A 38 14.53 5.70 -9.48
N VAL A 39 13.96 4.52 -9.43
CA VAL A 39 12.77 4.18 -10.23
C VAL A 39 11.53 4.82 -9.60
N ALA A 40 10.67 5.42 -10.40
CA ALA A 40 9.37 5.93 -9.98
C ALA A 40 8.41 5.97 -11.16
N GLY A 41 7.13 5.81 -10.89
CA GLY A 41 6.08 5.95 -11.88
C GLY A 41 5.71 4.67 -12.63
N LEU A 42 6.36 3.53 -12.37
CA LEU A 42 6.08 2.29 -13.10
C LEU A 42 4.82 1.55 -12.60
N VAL A 43 4.41 1.75 -11.35
CA VAL A 43 3.18 1.15 -10.77
C VAL A 43 1.91 1.92 -11.16
N VAL A 44 1.97 2.88 -12.05
CA VAL A 44 0.87 3.74 -12.49
C VAL A 44 0.36 4.66 -11.37
N ASP A 45 -0.08 4.12 -10.24
CA ASP A 45 -0.59 4.91 -9.10
C ASP A 45 0.48 5.87 -8.53
N ASP A 46 1.73 5.43 -8.46
CA ASP A 46 2.83 6.25 -7.97
C ASP A 46 3.11 7.45 -8.90
N ALA A 47 2.97 7.27 -10.22
CA ALA A 47 3.04 8.37 -11.17
C ALA A 47 1.90 9.39 -10.94
N TRP A 48 0.68 8.91 -10.61
CA TRP A 48 -0.44 9.79 -10.29
C TRP A 48 -0.21 10.59 -9.02
N TYR A 49 0.29 9.97 -7.94
CA TYR A 49 0.63 10.69 -6.71
C TYR A 49 1.68 11.79 -6.96
N VAL A 50 2.73 11.47 -7.72
CA VAL A 50 3.79 12.43 -8.08
C VAL A 50 3.22 13.58 -8.92
N LEU A 51 2.40 13.27 -9.94
CA LEU A 51 1.75 14.27 -10.80
C LEU A 51 0.88 15.23 -10.00
N LEU A 52 0.00 14.69 -9.14
CA LEU A 52 -0.91 15.49 -8.32
C LEU A 52 -0.15 16.33 -7.28
N GLY A 53 0.93 15.77 -6.69
CA GLY A 53 1.81 16.51 -5.79
C GLY A 53 2.49 17.70 -6.48
N ARG A 54 2.99 17.50 -7.70
CA ARG A 54 3.57 18.57 -8.54
C ARG A 54 2.54 19.63 -8.91
N ALA A 55 1.33 19.22 -9.30
CA ALA A 55 0.26 20.14 -9.66
C ALA A 55 -0.13 21.05 -8.47
N LEU A 56 -0.25 20.47 -7.27
CA LEU A 56 -0.48 21.23 -6.04
C LEU A 56 0.66 22.23 -5.73
N ALA A 57 1.91 21.80 -5.87
CA ALA A 57 3.06 22.67 -5.61
C ALA A 57 3.14 23.87 -6.56
N ARG A 58 2.69 23.70 -7.81
CA ARG A 58 2.66 24.75 -8.85
C ARG A 58 1.41 25.64 -8.79
N GLY A 59 0.49 25.38 -7.86
CA GLY A 59 -0.77 26.13 -7.77
C GLY A 59 -1.77 25.79 -8.89
N GLU A 60 -1.53 24.71 -9.64
CA GLU A 60 -2.44 24.24 -10.71
C GLU A 60 -3.71 23.57 -10.14
N GLY A 61 -3.76 23.40 -8.81
CA GLY A 61 -4.85 22.74 -8.08
C GLY A 61 -4.74 21.22 -8.14
N TYR A 62 -5.71 20.54 -7.53
CA TYR A 62 -5.77 19.06 -7.51
C TYR A 62 -6.39 18.55 -8.80
N ARG A 63 -5.59 18.36 -9.83
CA ARG A 63 -6.02 18.08 -11.21
C ARG A 63 -5.11 17.10 -11.94
N LEU A 64 -5.69 16.41 -12.92
CA LEU A 64 -4.95 15.62 -13.91
C LEU A 64 -4.35 16.55 -14.98
N VAL A 65 -3.29 17.26 -14.63
CA VAL A 65 -2.63 18.22 -15.53
C VAL A 65 -1.99 17.57 -16.76
N SER A 66 -1.80 16.26 -16.77
CA SER A 66 -1.34 15.51 -17.95
C SER A 66 -2.36 15.48 -19.06
N SER A 67 -3.62 15.60 -18.75
CA SER A 67 -4.71 15.48 -19.71
C SER A 67 -5.09 16.80 -20.38
N ALA A 68 -5.72 16.71 -21.54
CA ALA A 68 -6.36 17.85 -22.22
C ALA A 68 -7.56 18.38 -21.42
N THR A 69 -8.27 17.52 -20.68
CA THR A 69 -9.32 17.90 -19.74
C THR A 69 -8.75 18.02 -18.33
N THR A 70 -9.37 18.80 -17.47
CA THR A 70 -8.89 19.07 -16.10
C THR A 70 -9.63 18.23 -15.05
N ALA A 71 -10.06 17.03 -15.41
CA ALA A 71 -10.73 16.12 -14.51
C ALA A 71 -9.85 15.73 -13.30
N ILE A 72 -10.44 15.54 -12.15
CA ILE A 72 -9.76 14.96 -10.98
C ILE A 72 -9.83 13.44 -11.03
N MET A 73 -8.96 12.81 -10.24
CA MET A 73 -8.97 11.37 -10.03
C MET A 73 -9.63 11.05 -8.67
N PRO A 74 -10.95 10.76 -8.60
CA PRO A 74 -11.69 10.67 -7.34
C PRO A 74 -11.24 9.52 -6.44
N VAL A 75 -10.58 8.50 -6.99
CA VAL A 75 -10.05 7.36 -6.23
C VAL A 75 -8.80 7.71 -5.42
N VAL A 76 -8.12 8.80 -5.76
CA VAL A 76 -6.89 9.24 -5.09
C VAL A 76 -7.21 10.39 -4.14
N PRO A 77 -7.21 10.16 -2.81
CA PRO A 77 -7.40 11.22 -1.83
C PRO A 77 -6.20 12.19 -1.81
N PRO A 78 -6.38 13.46 -1.40
CA PRO A 78 -5.37 14.50 -1.56
C PRO A 78 -4.24 14.47 -0.51
N GLY A 79 -4.34 13.69 0.57
CA GLY A 79 -3.42 13.79 1.70
C GLY A 79 -1.97 13.43 1.35
N PHE A 80 -1.75 12.32 0.66
CA PHE A 80 -0.39 11.95 0.25
C PHE A 80 0.17 12.88 -0.84
N PRO A 81 -0.56 13.22 -1.92
CA PRO A 81 -0.11 14.27 -2.86
C PRO A 81 0.18 15.62 -2.20
N ALA A 82 -0.57 16.02 -1.17
CA ALA A 82 -0.30 17.25 -0.43
C ALA A 82 1.05 17.19 0.31
N ILE A 83 1.40 16.04 0.89
CA ILE A 83 2.73 15.84 1.50
C ILE A 83 3.82 15.91 0.43
N LEU A 84 3.64 15.23 -0.72
CA LEU A 84 4.60 15.28 -1.82
C LEU A 84 4.76 16.70 -2.40
N SER A 85 3.71 17.53 -2.35
CA SER A 85 3.78 18.90 -2.83
C SER A 85 4.80 19.75 -2.08
N LEU A 86 5.07 19.44 -0.81
CA LEU A 86 6.10 20.10 -0.01
C LEU A 86 7.50 19.79 -0.54
N ILE A 87 7.72 18.55 -1.02
CA ILE A 87 8.98 18.16 -1.64
C ILE A 87 9.20 18.91 -2.95
N PHE A 88 8.16 19.07 -3.76
CA PHE A 88 8.26 19.83 -5.01
C PHE A 88 8.54 21.32 -4.83
N ARG A 89 8.28 21.90 -3.65
CA ARG A 89 8.68 23.29 -3.32
C ARG A 89 10.18 23.41 -3.06
N VAL A 90 10.83 22.34 -2.61
CA VAL A 90 12.27 22.29 -2.31
C VAL A 90 13.07 21.77 -3.51
N GLY A 91 12.57 20.75 -4.18
CA GLY A 91 13.16 20.12 -5.37
C GLY A 91 12.10 20.01 -6.47
N PRO A 92 11.96 21.02 -7.34
CA PRO A 92 10.84 21.12 -8.28
C PRO A 92 10.93 20.13 -9.46
N ASP A 93 12.13 19.62 -9.76
CA ASP A 93 12.39 18.87 -10.96
C ASP A 93 12.27 17.36 -10.78
N PHE A 94 11.42 16.75 -11.60
CA PHE A 94 11.29 15.31 -11.73
C PHE A 94 11.99 14.85 -13.02
N PRO A 95 12.81 13.78 -13.00
CA PRO A 95 12.97 12.77 -11.94
C PRO A 95 14.06 13.05 -10.89
N GLN A 96 14.73 14.21 -10.91
CA GLN A 96 15.88 14.52 -10.04
C GLN A 96 15.53 14.42 -8.54
N ASN A 97 14.30 14.76 -8.18
CA ASN A 97 13.80 14.76 -6.81
C ASN A 97 13.25 13.39 -6.32
N VAL A 98 13.33 12.32 -7.11
CA VAL A 98 12.76 11.00 -6.77
C VAL A 98 13.26 10.49 -5.41
N LEU A 99 14.54 10.65 -5.10
CA LEU A 99 15.09 10.24 -3.80
C LEU A 99 14.47 11.02 -2.62
N LEU A 100 14.17 12.31 -2.81
CA LEU A 100 13.48 13.11 -1.79
C LEU A 100 12.03 12.68 -1.61
N LEU A 101 11.34 12.35 -2.71
CA LEU A 101 9.98 11.81 -2.65
C LEU A 101 9.93 10.48 -1.89
N LYS A 102 10.89 9.58 -2.13
CA LYS A 102 11.02 8.30 -1.42
C LYS A 102 11.45 8.46 0.04
N ALA A 103 12.24 9.50 0.35
CA ALA A 103 12.62 9.80 1.74
C ALA A 103 11.38 10.04 2.63
N VAL A 104 10.28 10.58 2.08
CA VAL A 104 9.00 10.70 2.80
C VAL A 104 8.48 9.32 3.21
N SER A 105 8.49 8.35 2.30
CA SER A 105 8.04 6.98 2.57
C SER A 105 8.94 6.28 3.60
N ILE A 106 10.25 6.44 3.48
CA ILE A 106 11.23 5.87 4.42
C ILE A 106 11.05 6.48 5.82
N ALA A 107 10.94 7.80 5.92
CA ALA A 107 10.69 8.48 7.20
C ALA A 107 9.37 8.04 7.83
N ALA A 108 8.32 7.88 7.03
CA ALA A 108 7.03 7.37 7.50
C ALA A 108 7.15 5.92 8.01
N MET A 109 7.91 5.04 7.34
CA MET A 109 8.15 3.68 7.83
C MET A 109 8.95 3.67 9.13
N MET A 110 9.97 4.51 9.28
CA MET A 110 10.68 4.64 10.55
C MET A 110 9.73 5.11 11.67
N ALA A 111 8.88 6.07 11.41
CA ALA A 111 7.84 6.49 12.35
C ALA A 111 6.85 5.35 12.66
N ALA A 112 6.45 4.55 11.67
CA ALA A 112 5.60 3.37 11.87
C ALA A 112 6.27 2.33 12.78
N GLY A 113 7.57 2.09 12.63
CA GLY A 113 8.33 1.20 13.52
C GLY A 113 8.33 1.68 14.98
N LEU A 114 8.58 2.97 15.20
CA LEU A 114 8.53 3.57 16.54
C LEU A 114 7.13 3.51 17.15
N LEU A 115 6.09 3.80 16.35
CA LEU A 115 4.69 3.72 16.77
C LEU A 115 4.27 2.27 17.07
N THR A 116 4.75 1.31 16.27
CA THR A 116 4.55 -0.13 16.53
C THR A 116 5.16 -0.53 17.88
N TYR A 117 6.43 -0.19 18.12
CA TYR A 117 7.08 -0.43 19.40
C TYR A 117 6.28 0.20 20.56
N ARG A 118 5.94 1.48 20.44
CA ARG A 118 5.16 2.19 21.46
C ARG A 118 3.82 1.51 21.73
N TYR A 119 3.07 1.17 20.68
CA TYR A 119 1.76 0.55 20.80
C TYR A 119 1.84 -0.78 21.55
N PHE A 120 2.75 -1.66 21.16
CA PHE A 120 2.85 -2.98 21.75
C PHE A 120 3.48 -2.95 23.15
N SER A 121 4.43 -2.06 23.43
CA SER A 121 5.06 -1.97 24.75
C SER A 121 4.20 -1.23 25.77
N LEU A 122 3.53 -0.12 25.40
CA LEU A 122 2.80 0.72 26.34
C LEU A 122 1.30 0.41 26.38
N ASP A 123 0.66 0.32 25.21
CA ASP A 123 -0.80 0.14 25.14
C ASP A 123 -1.18 -1.33 25.30
N ARG A 124 -0.45 -2.26 24.67
CA ARG A 124 -0.61 -3.71 24.82
C ARG A 124 0.13 -4.31 26.00
N ARG A 125 1.11 -3.60 26.57
CA ARG A 125 1.93 -4.02 27.71
C ARG A 125 2.70 -5.32 27.47
N LEU A 126 3.16 -5.54 26.24
CA LEU A 126 4.04 -6.65 25.92
C LEU A 126 5.45 -6.39 26.48
N PRO A 127 6.24 -7.45 26.75
CA PRO A 127 7.67 -7.30 27.01
C PRO A 127 8.33 -6.48 25.90
N TRP A 128 9.19 -5.53 26.27
CA TRP A 128 9.83 -4.62 25.31
C TRP A 128 10.59 -5.36 24.19
N THR A 129 11.19 -6.52 24.48
CA THR A 129 11.87 -7.37 23.50
C THR A 129 10.92 -7.85 22.40
N MET A 130 9.69 -8.24 22.79
CA MET A 130 8.67 -8.67 21.85
C MET A 130 8.15 -7.48 21.02
N ALA A 131 7.96 -6.33 21.65
CA ALA A 131 7.53 -5.11 20.95
C ALA A 131 8.58 -4.65 19.91
N VAL A 132 9.90 -4.73 20.23
CA VAL A 132 10.99 -4.46 19.27
C VAL A 132 10.97 -5.48 18.14
N ALA A 133 10.79 -6.77 18.45
CA ALA A 133 10.78 -7.82 17.43
C ALA A 133 9.61 -7.65 16.44
N ILE A 134 8.41 -7.31 16.92
CA ILE A 134 7.25 -7.01 16.06
C ILE A 134 7.52 -5.76 15.21
N ALA A 135 8.09 -4.70 15.79
CA ALA A 135 8.44 -3.49 15.06
C ALA A 135 9.46 -3.77 13.96
N LEU A 136 10.50 -4.54 14.27
CA LEU A 136 11.53 -4.92 13.29
C LEU A 136 10.97 -5.82 12.19
N ALA A 137 10.17 -6.85 12.53
CA ALA A 137 9.51 -7.70 11.54
C ALA A 137 8.59 -6.89 10.61
N THR A 138 7.86 -5.90 11.16
CA THR A 138 7.04 -4.99 10.36
C THR A 138 7.90 -4.16 9.40
N LEU A 139 8.98 -3.55 9.89
CA LEU A 139 9.87 -2.73 9.08
C LEU A 139 10.57 -3.55 7.99
N LEU A 140 10.92 -4.79 8.26
CA LEU A 140 11.61 -5.67 7.31
C LEU A 140 10.64 -6.45 6.40
N THR A 141 9.32 -6.23 6.48
CA THR A 141 8.37 -6.87 5.54
C THR A 141 8.74 -6.49 4.10
N PRO A 142 9.13 -7.46 3.23
CA PRO A 142 9.69 -7.15 1.91
C PRO A 142 8.79 -6.30 1.04
N GLY A 143 7.46 -6.53 1.06
CA GLY A 143 6.50 -5.71 0.32
C GLY A 143 6.47 -4.24 0.79
N LEU A 144 6.62 -3.97 2.10
CA LEU A 144 6.68 -2.61 2.64
C LEU A 144 7.99 -1.91 2.30
N VAL A 145 9.11 -2.65 2.36
CA VAL A 145 10.41 -2.11 1.94
C VAL A 145 10.38 -1.77 0.46
N PHE A 146 9.87 -2.66 -0.40
CA PHE A 146 9.71 -2.40 -1.84
C PHE A 146 8.87 -1.14 -2.11
N LEU A 147 7.69 -1.02 -1.48
CA LEU A 147 6.82 0.15 -1.66
C LEU A 147 7.48 1.46 -1.23
N ALA A 148 8.36 1.43 -0.23
CA ALA A 148 9.03 2.64 0.25
C ALA A 148 10.31 2.99 -0.52
N THR A 149 10.99 2.00 -1.13
CA THR A 149 12.30 2.18 -1.76
C THR A 149 12.28 2.17 -3.28
N SER A 150 11.31 1.46 -3.87
CA SER A 150 11.22 1.28 -5.34
C SER A 150 10.00 1.99 -5.95
N THR A 151 9.13 2.59 -5.14
CA THR A 151 7.94 3.33 -5.60
C THR A 151 7.73 4.63 -4.81
N VAL A 152 6.78 5.45 -5.24
CA VAL A 152 6.32 6.64 -4.49
C VAL A 152 4.85 6.43 -4.12
N MET A 153 4.62 5.54 -3.14
CA MET A 153 3.30 5.07 -2.79
C MET A 153 2.87 5.50 -1.39
N ALA A 154 1.55 5.62 -1.18
CA ALA A 154 0.95 6.16 0.05
C ALA A 154 0.97 5.19 1.24
N GLU A 155 1.26 3.90 1.04
CA GLU A 155 1.15 2.85 2.06
C GLU A 155 1.99 3.12 3.30
N SER A 156 3.24 3.53 3.11
CA SER A 156 4.16 3.84 4.22
C SER A 156 3.64 4.95 5.12
N THR A 157 3.17 6.04 4.51
CA THR A 157 2.57 7.17 5.22
C THR A 157 1.26 6.77 5.89
N PHE A 158 0.47 5.91 5.23
CA PHE A 158 -0.78 5.40 5.76
C PHE A 158 -0.58 4.53 7.01
N ILE A 159 0.42 3.62 7.03
CA ILE A 159 0.70 2.79 8.21
C ILE A 159 1.05 3.65 9.42
N ALA A 160 1.92 4.65 9.24
CA ALA A 160 2.29 5.56 10.32
C ALA A 160 1.07 6.34 10.84
N ALA A 161 0.27 6.89 9.93
CA ALA A 161 -0.95 7.62 10.28
C ALA A 161 -1.98 6.71 10.97
N GLN A 162 -2.19 5.49 10.47
CA GLN A 162 -3.09 4.49 11.05
C GLN A 162 -2.69 4.13 12.48
N LEU A 163 -1.41 3.81 12.72
CA LEU A 163 -0.91 3.46 14.04
C LEU A 163 -1.05 4.62 15.03
N LEU A 164 -0.68 5.83 14.60
CA LEU A 164 -0.86 7.04 15.42
C LEU A 164 -2.33 7.24 15.78
N THR A 165 -3.21 7.09 14.81
CA THR A 165 -4.65 7.26 14.99
C THR A 165 -5.22 6.22 15.96
N VAL A 166 -4.84 4.94 15.82
CA VAL A 166 -5.22 3.86 16.74
C VAL A 166 -4.82 4.20 18.18
N VAL A 167 -3.56 4.62 18.38
CA VAL A 167 -3.05 5.01 19.70
C VAL A 167 -3.88 6.16 20.31
N VAL A 168 -4.23 7.17 19.51
CA VAL A 168 -4.97 8.34 20.02
C VAL A 168 -6.45 8.02 20.26
N ILE A 169 -7.09 7.16 19.45
CA ILE A 169 -8.46 6.67 19.72
C ILE A 169 -8.51 5.92 21.05
N GLU A 170 -7.56 5.04 21.31
CA GLU A 170 -7.50 4.31 22.57
C GLU A 170 -7.22 5.23 23.76
N ALA A 171 -6.38 6.24 23.58
CA ALA A 171 -6.16 7.27 24.60
C ALA A 171 -7.45 8.06 24.87
N ALA A 172 -8.21 8.40 23.83
CA ALA A 172 -9.51 9.05 23.96
C ALA A 172 -10.52 8.20 24.73
N ALA A 173 -10.58 6.90 24.49
CA ALA A 173 -11.48 6.00 25.21
C ALA A 173 -11.13 5.88 26.71
N ARG A 174 -9.82 5.86 27.03
CA ARG A 174 -9.33 5.76 28.42
C ARG A 174 -9.41 7.06 29.23
N SER A 175 -9.52 8.21 28.56
CA SER A 175 -9.55 9.51 29.25
C SER A 175 -10.89 9.76 29.95
N GLY A 176 -10.90 10.67 30.97
CA GLY A 176 -12.10 11.09 31.70
C GLY A 176 -13.06 11.92 30.85
N ASP A 177 -14.31 12.16 31.30
CA ASP A 177 -15.31 12.97 30.56
C ASP A 177 -15.11 14.50 30.79
N ASP A 178 -13.89 14.88 31.02
CA ASP A 178 -13.41 16.24 31.22
C ASP A 178 -13.07 16.93 29.86
N PRO A 179 -12.77 18.24 29.88
CA PRO A 179 -12.37 18.97 28.67
C PRO A 179 -11.12 18.40 27.99
N ALA A 180 -10.18 17.81 28.75
CA ALA A 180 -8.97 17.20 28.19
C ALA A 180 -9.32 15.95 27.36
N GLY A 181 -10.19 15.09 27.87
CA GLY A 181 -10.67 13.91 27.16
C GLY A 181 -11.44 14.25 25.88
N ARG A 182 -12.23 15.35 25.90
CA ARG A 182 -12.90 15.84 24.69
C ARG A 182 -11.90 16.33 23.64
N ARG A 183 -10.84 17.04 24.05
CA ARG A 183 -9.75 17.48 23.13
C ARG A 183 -9.06 16.30 22.49
N ILE A 184 -8.72 15.24 23.26
CA ILE A 184 -8.11 14.03 22.72
C ILE A 184 -9.05 13.36 21.70
N THR A 185 -10.37 13.33 21.95
CA THR A 185 -11.36 12.80 21.01
C THR A 185 -11.41 13.60 19.71
N VAL A 186 -11.34 14.93 19.78
CA VAL A 186 -11.27 15.80 18.60
C VAL A 186 -9.99 15.53 17.80
N VAL A 187 -8.85 15.40 18.47
CA VAL A 187 -7.58 15.07 17.82
C VAL A 187 -7.66 13.71 17.15
N ALA A 188 -8.22 12.69 17.81
CA ALA A 188 -8.43 11.36 17.24
C ALA A 188 -9.29 11.43 15.97
N ALA A 189 -10.36 12.23 15.97
CA ALA A 189 -11.26 12.39 14.83
C ALA A 189 -10.55 13.08 13.63
N ILE A 190 -9.78 14.13 13.88
CA ILE A 190 -8.99 14.82 12.85
C ILE A 190 -7.92 13.89 12.26
N LEU A 191 -7.22 13.13 13.10
CA LEU A 191 -6.23 12.16 12.65
C LEU A 191 -6.87 11.04 11.83
N SER A 192 -8.08 10.58 12.21
CA SER A 192 -8.82 9.58 11.44
C SER A 192 -9.22 10.11 10.06
N ALA A 193 -9.68 11.35 9.98
CA ALA A 193 -9.97 12.02 8.72
C ALA A 193 -8.70 12.19 7.87
N ALA A 194 -7.59 12.63 8.47
CA ALA A 194 -6.29 12.75 7.80
C ALA A 194 -5.80 11.40 7.28
N THR A 195 -5.94 10.32 8.06
CA THR A 195 -5.60 8.95 7.64
C THR A 195 -6.42 8.52 6.41
N MET A 196 -7.72 8.81 6.38
CA MET A 196 -8.57 8.54 5.22
C MET A 196 -8.20 9.42 4.01
N LEU A 197 -7.76 10.65 4.25
CA LEU A 197 -7.27 11.53 3.17
C LEU A 197 -5.90 11.08 2.61
N VAL A 198 -5.10 10.31 3.35
CA VAL A 198 -3.90 9.65 2.81
C VAL A 198 -4.29 8.45 1.94
N ARG A 199 -5.21 7.59 2.41
CA ARG A 199 -5.78 6.46 1.66
C ARG A 199 -7.23 6.23 2.05
N SER A 200 -8.09 5.99 1.07
CA SER A 200 -9.52 5.72 1.28
C SER A 200 -9.79 4.53 2.21
N THR A 201 -8.86 3.57 2.31
CA THR A 201 -8.92 2.45 3.28
C THR A 201 -8.90 2.91 4.74
N GLY A 202 -8.52 4.15 5.02
CA GLY A 202 -8.66 4.78 6.34
C GLY A 202 -10.10 4.84 6.85
N LEU A 203 -11.09 4.59 6.01
CA LEU A 203 -12.48 4.37 6.43
C LEU A 203 -12.60 3.27 7.48
N ALA A 204 -11.77 2.21 7.39
CA ALA A 204 -11.72 1.15 8.39
C ALA A 204 -11.31 1.67 9.79
N VAL A 205 -10.37 2.62 9.84
CA VAL A 205 -9.94 3.24 11.11
C VAL A 205 -11.08 4.05 11.72
N ILE A 206 -11.82 4.81 10.91
CA ILE A 206 -12.97 5.59 11.34
C ILE A 206 -14.05 4.66 11.90
N ALA A 207 -14.41 3.61 11.14
CA ALA A 207 -15.41 2.63 11.57
C ALA A 207 -14.99 1.91 12.87
N ALA A 208 -13.74 1.46 12.94
CA ALA A 208 -13.20 0.82 14.15
C ALA A 208 -13.23 1.78 15.36
N GLY A 209 -12.87 3.05 15.15
CA GLY A 209 -12.89 4.06 16.21
C GLY A 209 -14.31 4.33 16.74
N VAL A 210 -15.29 4.51 15.86
CA VAL A 210 -16.70 4.66 16.25
C VAL A 210 -17.18 3.43 17.00
N CYS A 211 -16.98 2.22 16.45
CA CYS A 211 -17.40 0.98 17.09
C CYS A 211 -16.74 0.79 18.46
N TYR A 212 -15.44 1.08 18.59
CA TYR A 212 -14.72 0.95 19.84
C TYR A 212 -15.28 1.89 20.92
N LEU A 213 -15.49 3.16 20.61
CA LEU A 213 -16.06 4.14 21.54
C LEU A 213 -17.49 3.77 21.95
N LEU A 214 -18.29 3.19 21.05
CA LEU A 214 -19.63 2.69 21.36
C LEU A 214 -19.59 1.47 22.29
N LEU A 215 -18.67 0.52 22.04
CA LEU A 215 -18.48 -0.66 22.90
C LEU A 215 -17.99 -0.28 24.30
N GLU A 216 -17.13 0.73 24.40
CA GLU A 216 -16.70 1.32 25.67
C GLU A 216 -17.80 2.19 26.33
N ARG A 217 -19.04 2.19 25.76
CA ARG A 217 -20.19 2.97 26.23
C ARG A 217 -19.94 4.49 26.29
N ARG A 218 -19.01 5.01 25.51
CA ARG A 218 -18.68 6.43 25.40
C ARG A 218 -19.49 7.12 24.29
N PHE A 219 -20.83 7.04 24.36
CA PHE A 219 -21.74 7.45 23.28
C PHE A 219 -21.53 8.90 22.83
N MET A 220 -21.40 9.84 23.78
CA MET A 220 -21.16 11.26 23.46
C MET A 220 -19.83 11.48 22.72
N ARG A 221 -18.80 10.70 23.08
CA ARG A 221 -17.50 10.76 22.39
C ARG A 221 -17.56 10.11 21.02
N ALA A 222 -18.29 9.00 20.87
CA ALA A 222 -18.53 8.39 19.57
C ALA A 222 -19.24 9.37 18.63
N ALA A 223 -20.26 10.09 19.14
CA ALA A 223 -20.96 11.13 18.39
C ALA A 223 -20.04 12.31 18.03
N LEU A 224 -19.26 12.82 19.00
CA LEU A 224 -18.28 13.89 18.76
C LEU A 224 -17.21 13.46 17.74
N PHE A 225 -16.65 12.26 17.90
CA PHE A 225 -15.67 11.69 16.97
C PHE A 225 -16.22 11.59 15.56
N ALA A 226 -17.43 11.03 15.40
CA ALA A 226 -18.08 10.90 14.09
C ALA A 226 -18.36 12.27 13.46
N ALA A 227 -18.93 13.21 14.23
CA ALA A 227 -19.24 14.56 13.75
C ALA A 227 -18.00 15.33 13.29
N VAL A 228 -16.93 15.34 14.11
CA VAL A 228 -15.68 16.04 13.76
C VAL A 228 -15.02 15.37 12.55
N THR A 229 -15.02 14.04 12.47
CA THR A 229 -14.48 13.32 11.30
C THR A 229 -15.24 13.68 10.03
N LEU A 230 -16.59 13.68 10.07
CA LEU A 230 -17.44 14.05 8.92
C LEU A 230 -17.18 15.48 8.48
N VAL A 231 -17.16 16.44 9.42
CA VAL A 231 -16.86 17.84 9.12
C VAL A 231 -15.47 18.01 8.51
N SER A 232 -14.47 17.26 9.01
CA SER A 232 -13.10 17.32 8.48
C SER A 232 -12.99 16.74 7.05
N LEU A 233 -13.82 15.77 6.70
CA LEU A 233 -13.87 15.19 5.35
C LEU A 233 -14.75 15.96 4.38
N LEU A 234 -15.65 16.82 4.88
CA LEU A 234 -16.63 17.53 4.06
C LEU A 234 -16.02 18.35 2.91
N PRO A 235 -14.94 19.14 3.13
CA PRO A 235 -14.32 19.90 2.04
C PRO A 235 -13.87 19.04 0.87
N TRP A 236 -13.25 17.89 1.17
CA TRP A 236 -12.81 16.96 0.14
C TRP A 236 -13.99 16.32 -0.59
N THR A 237 -15.00 15.87 0.14
CA THR A 237 -16.17 15.21 -0.48
C THR A 237 -16.96 16.16 -1.37
N LEU A 238 -17.12 17.42 -0.95
CA LEU A 238 -17.75 18.45 -1.77
C LEU A 238 -16.92 18.77 -3.00
N TYR A 239 -15.60 18.94 -2.84
CA TYR A 239 -14.69 19.19 -3.97
C TYR A 239 -14.73 18.05 -4.97
N ALA A 240 -14.61 16.80 -4.51
CA ALA A 240 -14.64 15.63 -5.37
C ALA A 240 -15.94 15.51 -6.17
N ARG A 241 -17.10 15.73 -5.51
CA ARG A 241 -18.41 15.76 -6.18
C ARG A 241 -18.54 16.88 -7.21
N ALA A 242 -18.10 18.09 -6.85
CA ALA A 242 -18.17 19.25 -7.74
C ALA A 242 -17.26 19.11 -8.97
N ARG A 243 -16.23 18.26 -8.91
CA ARG A 243 -15.24 18.03 -9.97
C ARG A 243 -15.31 16.62 -10.53
N GLU A 244 -16.37 15.89 -10.24
CA GLU A 244 -16.56 14.55 -10.82
C GLU A 244 -16.66 14.67 -12.35
N PRO A 245 -15.82 13.94 -13.11
CA PRO A 245 -15.81 14.04 -14.55
C PRO A 245 -17.12 13.51 -15.14
N SER A 246 -17.60 14.20 -16.17
CA SER A 246 -18.75 13.76 -16.95
C SER A 246 -18.47 12.42 -17.65
N GLN A 247 -19.51 11.73 -18.10
CA GLN A 247 -19.34 10.47 -18.84
C GLN A 247 -18.51 10.67 -20.12
N ALA A 248 -18.67 11.81 -20.80
CA ALA A 248 -17.90 12.13 -22.01
C ALA A 248 -16.41 12.32 -21.68
N GLU A 249 -16.08 13.00 -20.59
CA GLU A 249 -14.70 13.16 -20.12
C GLU A 249 -14.09 11.82 -19.71
N ARG A 250 -14.85 10.95 -19.00
CA ARG A 250 -14.40 9.60 -18.65
C ARG A 250 -14.06 8.78 -19.89
N LEU A 251 -14.90 8.84 -20.93
CA LEU A 251 -14.65 8.15 -22.19
C LEU A 251 -13.45 8.73 -22.94
N ALA A 252 -13.28 10.04 -22.94
CA ALA A 252 -12.13 10.70 -23.57
C ALA A 252 -10.79 10.33 -22.90
N HIS A 253 -10.79 10.09 -21.58
CA HIS A 253 -9.58 9.72 -20.84
C HIS A 253 -9.23 8.22 -20.85
N GLY A 254 -10.15 7.37 -21.37
CA GLY A 254 -10.04 5.95 -21.08
C GLY A 254 -10.65 5.64 -19.70
N GLY A 255 -11.71 4.85 -19.68
CA GLY A 255 -12.68 4.72 -18.60
C GLY A 255 -12.18 4.38 -17.19
N THR A 256 -10.91 3.98 -17.04
CA THR A 256 -10.35 3.56 -15.75
C THR A 256 -9.80 4.70 -14.90
N ILE A 257 -9.31 5.79 -15.53
CA ILE A 257 -8.57 6.85 -14.83
C ILE A 257 -9.49 7.77 -14.02
N ALA A 258 -10.73 7.94 -14.45
CA ALA A 258 -11.66 8.90 -13.88
C ALA A 258 -12.88 8.24 -13.21
N VAL A 259 -12.76 6.99 -12.78
CA VAL A 259 -13.87 6.26 -12.13
C VAL A 259 -13.89 6.57 -10.65
N ALA A 260 -15.08 6.92 -10.12
CA ALA A 260 -15.27 7.03 -8.68
C ALA A 260 -15.02 5.67 -8.02
N TYR A 261 -14.42 5.67 -6.82
CA TYR A 261 -14.11 4.43 -6.09
C TYR A 261 -15.36 3.55 -5.88
N SER A 262 -16.51 4.17 -5.62
CA SER A 262 -17.81 3.48 -5.49
C SER A 262 -18.22 2.75 -6.76
N ASP A 263 -17.92 3.30 -7.94
CA ASP A 263 -18.22 2.66 -9.22
C ASP A 263 -17.24 1.54 -9.51
N ALA A 264 -15.95 1.75 -9.22
CA ALA A 264 -14.91 0.72 -9.34
C ALA A 264 -15.24 -0.52 -8.51
N MET A 265 -15.76 -0.33 -7.28
CA MET A 265 -16.20 -1.42 -6.40
C MET A 265 -17.39 -2.22 -6.96
N ARG A 266 -18.24 -1.58 -7.76
CA ARG A 266 -19.44 -2.20 -8.36
C ARG A 266 -19.18 -2.85 -9.72
N MET A 267 -18.03 -2.63 -10.34
CA MET A 267 -17.68 -3.26 -11.62
C MET A 267 -17.64 -4.78 -11.49
N ARG A 268 -18.11 -5.49 -12.51
CA ARG A 268 -18.02 -6.95 -12.58
C ARG A 268 -16.57 -7.39 -12.69
N THR A 269 -15.80 -6.77 -13.57
CA THR A 269 -14.36 -7.00 -13.75
C THR A 269 -13.61 -5.72 -13.45
N ALA A 270 -12.59 -5.80 -12.59
CA ALA A 270 -11.75 -4.67 -12.23
C ALA A 270 -11.17 -3.99 -13.50
N GLY A 271 -11.29 -2.67 -13.54
CA GLY A 271 -10.73 -1.88 -14.63
C GLY A 271 -11.44 -2.01 -15.98
N ASN A 272 -12.51 -2.82 -16.10
CA ASN A 272 -13.30 -2.95 -17.33
C ASN A 272 -14.70 -2.34 -17.19
N PRO A 273 -14.91 -1.07 -17.58
CA PRO A 273 -16.23 -0.43 -17.52
C PRO A 273 -17.29 -1.13 -18.38
N GLN A 274 -16.87 -1.82 -19.46
CA GLN A 274 -17.78 -2.52 -20.39
C GLN A 274 -18.32 -3.83 -19.81
N SER A 275 -17.67 -4.40 -18.78
CA SER A 275 -18.16 -5.60 -18.10
C SER A 275 -19.48 -5.36 -17.33
N GLY A 276 -19.88 -4.10 -17.17
CA GLY A 276 -21.06 -3.71 -16.42
C GLY A 276 -20.86 -3.82 -14.91
N ARG A 277 -21.98 -3.70 -14.18
CA ARG A 277 -22.00 -3.80 -12.71
C ARG A 277 -22.25 -5.25 -12.29
N ALA A 278 -21.57 -5.68 -11.23
CA ALA A 278 -21.82 -6.96 -10.61
C ALA A 278 -23.26 -7.04 -10.09
N THR A 279 -23.93 -8.14 -10.35
CA THR A 279 -25.27 -8.43 -9.84
C THR A 279 -25.19 -8.94 -8.40
N LEU A 280 -26.30 -8.85 -7.65
CA LEU A 280 -26.36 -9.37 -6.28
C LEU A 280 -26.04 -10.87 -6.22
N GLY A 281 -26.41 -11.64 -7.27
CA GLY A 281 -26.10 -13.08 -7.36
C GLY A 281 -24.62 -13.39 -7.55
N GLU A 282 -23.82 -12.46 -8.06
CA GLU A 282 -22.37 -12.62 -8.27
C GLU A 282 -21.53 -12.27 -7.03
N LEU A 283 -22.13 -11.52 -6.07
CA LEU A 283 -21.39 -11.07 -4.88
C LEU A 283 -20.89 -12.21 -3.99
N PRO A 284 -21.60 -13.32 -3.75
CA PRO A 284 -21.08 -14.44 -2.96
C PRO A 284 -19.86 -15.10 -3.58
N ALA A 285 -19.88 -15.34 -4.90
CA ALA A 285 -18.74 -15.94 -5.62
C ALA A 285 -17.54 -15.01 -5.59
N ARG A 286 -17.75 -13.69 -5.74
CA ARG A 286 -16.70 -12.68 -5.63
C ARG A 286 -16.11 -12.60 -4.22
N ALA A 287 -16.96 -12.59 -3.19
CA ALA A 287 -16.52 -12.61 -1.79
C ALA A 287 -15.72 -13.88 -1.47
N TRP A 288 -16.14 -15.03 -2.01
CA TRP A 288 -15.41 -16.29 -1.87
C TRP A 288 -14.03 -16.22 -2.52
N ALA A 289 -13.93 -15.73 -3.75
CA ALA A 289 -12.65 -15.52 -4.42
C ALA A 289 -11.75 -14.55 -3.65
N GLY A 290 -12.30 -13.44 -3.16
CA GLY A 290 -11.59 -12.49 -2.31
C GLY A 290 -11.10 -13.11 -1.00
N LEU A 291 -11.89 -13.95 -0.37
CA LEU A 291 -11.52 -14.68 0.85
C LEU A 291 -10.35 -15.65 0.59
N ILE A 292 -10.41 -16.41 -0.50
CA ILE A 292 -9.31 -17.31 -0.90
C ILE A 292 -8.04 -16.50 -1.15
N ASN A 293 -8.12 -15.37 -1.86
CA ASN A 293 -6.96 -14.53 -2.12
C ASN A 293 -6.37 -13.94 -0.84
N VAL A 294 -7.21 -13.36 0.03
CA VAL A 294 -6.74 -12.74 1.27
C VAL A 294 -6.11 -13.77 2.22
N PHE A 295 -6.74 -14.90 2.46
CA PHE A 295 -6.22 -15.90 3.42
C PHE A 295 -5.25 -16.89 2.79
N GLY A 296 -5.40 -17.21 1.50
CA GLY A 296 -4.55 -18.17 0.79
C GLY A 296 -3.28 -17.57 0.22
N ARG A 297 -3.21 -16.23 0.10
CA ARG A 297 -2.07 -15.55 -0.52
C ARG A 297 -1.61 -14.33 0.27
N ASP A 298 -2.49 -13.35 0.50
CA ASP A 298 -2.09 -12.02 0.93
C ASP A 298 -1.63 -11.97 2.38
N MET A 299 -2.35 -12.59 3.32
CA MET A 299 -1.94 -12.62 4.73
C MET A 299 -0.64 -13.39 4.92
N GLY A 300 -0.49 -14.56 4.28
CA GLY A 300 0.76 -15.31 4.30
C GLY A 300 1.91 -14.52 3.67
N GLY A 301 1.62 -13.77 2.59
CA GLY A 301 2.56 -12.89 1.91
C GLY A 301 3.13 -11.78 2.78
N VAL A 302 2.43 -11.36 3.84
CA VAL A 302 2.96 -10.41 4.83
C VAL A 302 4.11 -11.03 5.63
N PHE A 303 4.01 -12.32 5.97
CA PHE A 303 4.99 -12.99 6.82
C PHE A 303 6.20 -13.48 6.03
N VAL A 304 5.96 -14.12 4.89
CA VAL A 304 6.98 -14.80 4.08
C VAL A 304 6.72 -14.64 2.57
N PRO A 305 6.83 -13.42 2.03
CA PRO A 305 6.41 -13.14 0.65
C PRO A 305 7.18 -13.94 -0.41
N SER A 306 8.47 -14.20 -0.20
CA SER A 306 9.29 -14.94 -1.17
C SER A 306 8.88 -16.41 -1.34
N PHE A 307 8.26 -17.02 -0.32
CA PHE A 307 7.70 -18.37 -0.43
C PHE A 307 6.44 -18.46 -1.29
N LEU A 308 5.76 -17.33 -1.43
CA LEU A 308 4.49 -17.25 -2.14
C LEU A 308 4.66 -16.76 -3.59
N ARG A 309 5.89 -16.47 -3.99
CA ARG A 309 6.22 -16.15 -5.39
C ARG A 309 6.18 -17.42 -6.21
N THR A 310 5.29 -17.50 -7.19
CA THR A 310 5.34 -18.54 -8.20
C THR A 310 6.33 -18.13 -9.29
N ALA A 311 7.03 -19.11 -9.88
CA ALA A 311 8.05 -18.88 -10.90
C ALA A 311 7.55 -18.11 -12.14
N ASP A 312 6.24 -18.15 -12.41
CA ASP A 312 5.59 -17.43 -13.51
C ASP A 312 5.29 -15.95 -13.19
N GLU A 313 5.44 -15.54 -11.93
CA GLU A 313 5.14 -14.19 -11.47
C GLU A 313 6.40 -13.30 -11.38
N SER A 314 7.56 -13.80 -11.75
CA SER A 314 8.84 -13.10 -11.63
C SER A 314 8.94 -11.80 -12.46
N GLY A 315 8.11 -11.64 -13.50
CA GLY A 315 7.98 -10.37 -14.24
C GLY A 315 6.79 -9.51 -13.81
N GLU A 316 5.91 -10.05 -12.99
CA GLU A 316 4.66 -9.40 -12.59
C GLU A 316 4.64 -8.93 -11.13
N GLU A 317 5.71 -9.03 -10.38
CA GLU A 317 5.71 -8.60 -8.98
C GLU A 317 5.36 -7.12 -8.84
N VAL A 318 5.75 -6.33 -9.80
CA VAL A 318 5.36 -4.92 -9.96
C VAL A 318 3.91 -4.81 -10.40
N VAL A 319 3.46 -5.72 -11.26
CA VAL A 319 2.08 -5.83 -11.74
C VAL A 319 1.20 -6.42 -10.65
N ALA A 320 1.67 -7.39 -9.85
CA ALA A 320 0.95 -7.97 -8.71
C ALA A 320 0.71 -6.97 -7.59
N LEU A 321 1.56 -5.97 -7.41
CA LEU A 321 1.31 -4.84 -6.52
C LEU A 321 0.35 -3.79 -7.08
N GLY A 322 0.07 -3.78 -8.39
CA GLY A 322 -0.78 -2.75 -9.00
C GLY A 322 -1.45 -3.06 -10.33
N GLY A 323 -1.23 -4.24 -10.90
CA GLY A 323 -1.71 -4.57 -12.24
C GLY A 323 -3.08 -5.24 -12.28
N SER A 324 -3.84 -4.92 -13.31
CA SER A 324 -5.13 -5.50 -13.66
C SER A 324 -5.01 -6.88 -14.34
N GLY A 325 -4.16 -7.75 -13.83
CA GLY A 325 -4.12 -9.15 -14.27
C GLY A 325 -5.40 -9.86 -13.84
N SER A 326 -6.12 -10.45 -14.76
CA SER A 326 -7.31 -11.22 -14.46
C SER A 326 -6.93 -12.38 -13.51
N ALA A 327 -7.47 -12.37 -12.30
CA ALA A 327 -7.31 -13.42 -11.29
C ALA A 327 -7.88 -14.81 -11.75
N ALA A 328 -8.24 -14.95 -13.02
CA ALA A 328 -8.86 -16.14 -13.58
C ALA A 328 -7.90 -17.13 -14.26
N GLY A 329 -6.60 -16.84 -14.36
CA GLY A 329 -5.67 -17.68 -15.11
C GLY A 329 -4.52 -18.21 -14.27
N SER A 330 -4.68 -19.23 -13.53
CA SER A 330 -3.82 -20.37 -13.19
C SER A 330 -4.01 -20.88 -11.76
N MET A 331 -5.15 -21.54 -11.54
CA MET A 331 -5.34 -22.35 -10.32
C MET A 331 -4.56 -23.69 -10.36
N GLY A 332 -3.60 -23.87 -11.27
CA GLY A 332 -3.08 -25.18 -11.60
C GLY A 332 -1.77 -25.66 -10.96
N SER A 333 -0.92 -24.79 -10.37
CA SER A 333 0.42 -25.26 -9.94
C SER A 333 0.96 -24.76 -8.59
N ALA A 334 0.21 -24.00 -7.81
CA ALA A 334 0.70 -23.35 -6.60
C ALA A 334 0.16 -23.95 -5.28
N THR A 335 0.13 -25.27 -5.16
CA THR A 335 -0.47 -25.91 -3.96
C THR A 335 0.33 -25.68 -2.68
N ALA A 336 1.64 -25.82 -2.69
CA ALA A 336 2.46 -25.72 -1.48
C ALA A 336 2.54 -24.29 -0.90
N PRO A 337 2.84 -23.23 -1.68
CA PRO A 337 2.81 -21.85 -1.16
C PRO A 337 1.45 -21.46 -0.60
N MET A 338 0.38 -21.83 -1.25
CA MET A 338 -0.99 -21.55 -0.83
C MET A 338 -1.34 -22.26 0.48
N ILE A 339 -0.94 -23.53 0.66
CA ILE A 339 -1.11 -24.27 1.91
C ILE A 339 -0.37 -23.59 3.06
N ILE A 340 0.88 -23.16 2.84
CA ILE A 340 1.66 -22.44 3.85
C ILE A 340 0.97 -21.13 4.22
N SER A 341 0.49 -20.38 3.23
CA SER A 341 -0.23 -19.13 3.48
C SER A 341 -1.51 -19.36 4.28
N PHE A 342 -2.31 -20.37 3.94
CA PHE A 342 -3.50 -20.72 4.70
C PHE A 342 -3.15 -21.15 6.13
N ALA A 343 -2.08 -21.92 6.33
CA ALA A 343 -1.66 -22.34 7.67
C ALA A 343 -1.25 -21.12 8.52
N LEU A 344 -0.43 -20.21 7.98
CA LEU A 344 -0.04 -18.98 8.67
C LEU A 344 -1.24 -18.08 8.96
N SER A 345 -2.16 -17.95 8.02
CA SER A 345 -3.41 -17.21 8.20
C SER A 345 -4.29 -17.82 9.29
N ALA A 346 -4.43 -19.16 9.31
CA ALA A 346 -5.19 -19.86 10.34
C ALA A 346 -4.57 -19.67 11.73
N ILE A 347 -3.24 -19.75 11.86
CA ILE A 347 -2.53 -19.49 13.12
C ILE A 347 -2.77 -18.05 13.59
N ALA A 348 -2.67 -17.07 12.67
CA ALA A 348 -2.94 -15.68 13.00
C ALA A 348 -4.41 -15.45 13.42
N LEU A 349 -5.37 -16.12 12.77
CA LEU A 349 -6.79 -16.06 13.17
C LEU A 349 -7.05 -16.70 14.54
N LEU A 350 -6.37 -17.80 14.88
CA LEU A 350 -6.44 -18.38 16.23
C LEU A 350 -5.92 -17.39 17.29
N GLY A 351 -4.80 -16.72 17.00
CA GLY A 351 -4.26 -15.69 17.89
C GLY A 351 -5.19 -14.48 17.99
N TYR A 352 -5.77 -14.04 16.90
CA TYR A 352 -6.79 -12.99 16.88
C TYR A 352 -7.99 -13.38 17.77
N ALA A 353 -8.55 -14.57 17.57
CA ALA A 353 -9.69 -15.05 18.35
C ALA A 353 -9.37 -15.15 19.86
N SER A 354 -8.17 -15.58 20.22
CA SER A 354 -7.68 -15.58 21.60
C SER A 354 -7.60 -14.17 22.18
N THR A 355 -7.04 -13.23 21.39
CA THR A 355 -6.87 -11.83 21.82
C THR A 355 -8.21 -11.14 22.05
N VAL A 356 -9.18 -11.29 21.13
CA VAL A 356 -10.53 -10.71 21.26
C VAL A 356 -11.23 -11.17 22.53
N ARG A 357 -11.06 -12.45 22.90
CA ARG A 357 -11.66 -13.00 24.12
C ARG A 357 -11.06 -12.44 25.40
N THR A 358 -9.81 -12.03 25.37
CA THR A 358 -9.09 -11.53 26.55
C THR A 358 -9.15 -10.01 26.67
N ARG A 359 -8.99 -9.30 25.56
CA ARG A 359 -8.97 -7.83 25.54
C ARG A 359 -9.29 -7.28 24.16
N LEU A 360 -10.46 -6.68 24.03
CA LEU A 360 -10.86 -5.97 22.84
C LEU A 360 -10.26 -4.55 22.85
N MET A 361 -9.55 -4.16 21.78
CA MET A 361 -9.00 -2.84 21.56
C MET A 361 -9.35 -2.39 20.12
N VAL A 362 -8.93 -1.20 19.70
CA VAL A 362 -9.23 -0.68 18.35
C VAL A 362 -8.72 -1.61 17.25
N ALA A 363 -7.57 -2.23 17.45
CA ALA A 363 -6.97 -3.13 16.44
C ALA A 363 -7.84 -4.36 16.15
N GLU A 364 -8.53 -4.92 17.16
CA GLU A 364 -9.43 -6.08 16.99
C GLU A 364 -10.70 -5.74 16.19
N LEU A 365 -11.03 -4.47 16.05
CA LEU A 365 -12.10 -4.00 15.17
C LEU A 365 -11.55 -3.57 13.80
N LEU A 366 -10.39 -2.91 13.80
CA LEU A 366 -9.75 -2.42 12.60
C LEU A 366 -9.37 -3.55 11.63
N VAL A 367 -8.75 -4.62 12.14
CA VAL A 367 -8.25 -5.71 11.28
C VAL A 367 -9.38 -6.42 10.53
N PRO A 368 -10.46 -6.91 11.19
CA PRO A 368 -11.54 -7.57 10.45
C PRO A 368 -12.28 -6.62 9.50
N ILE A 369 -12.48 -5.34 9.86
CA ILE A 369 -13.10 -4.36 8.96
C ILE A 369 -12.22 -4.16 7.72
N SER A 370 -10.90 -4.02 7.90
CA SER A 370 -9.96 -3.86 6.78
C SER A 370 -9.91 -5.09 5.88
N LEU A 371 -9.88 -6.30 6.47
CA LEU A 371 -9.92 -7.56 5.71
C LEU A 371 -11.25 -7.72 4.96
N ALA A 372 -12.39 -7.37 5.58
CA ALA A 372 -13.70 -7.40 4.92
C ALA A 372 -13.73 -6.42 3.72
N MET A 373 -13.15 -5.23 3.86
CA MET A 373 -12.99 -4.30 2.76
C MET A 373 -12.11 -4.89 1.65
N ALA A 374 -10.99 -5.54 1.98
CA ALA A 374 -10.11 -6.19 1.01
C ALA A 374 -10.83 -7.34 0.27
N ILE A 375 -11.62 -8.16 0.98
CA ILE A 375 -12.40 -9.26 0.39
C ILE A 375 -13.47 -8.73 -0.59
N ALA A 376 -14.05 -7.57 -0.30
CA ALA A 376 -15.11 -6.99 -1.12
C ALA A 376 -14.62 -6.34 -2.43
N VAL A 377 -13.34 -5.93 -2.52
CA VAL A 377 -12.82 -5.25 -3.71
C VAL A 377 -12.55 -6.22 -4.86
N PRO A 378 -12.81 -5.83 -6.12
CA PRO A 378 -12.50 -6.65 -7.29
C PRO A 378 -11.06 -6.52 -7.79
N PHE A 379 -10.16 -5.98 -6.97
CA PHE A 379 -8.77 -5.71 -7.31
C PHE A 379 -7.84 -6.69 -6.60
N GLN A 380 -6.55 -6.66 -6.95
CA GLN A 380 -5.52 -7.34 -6.17
C GLN A 380 -5.44 -6.74 -4.76
N THR A 381 -5.40 -7.59 -3.74
CA THR A 381 -5.71 -7.23 -2.36
C THR A 381 -4.47 -7.12 -1.47
N PHE A 382 -3.30 -7.61 -1.90
CA PHE A 382 -2.08 -7.63 -1.09
C PHE A 382 -1.72 -6.25 -0.50
N ARG A 383 -1.76 -5.19 -1.31
CA ARG A 383 -1.50 -3.81 -0.87
C ARG A 383 -2.48 -3.30 0.20
N TYR A 384 -3.68 -3.88 0.28
CA TYR A 384 -4.65 -3.54 1.32
C TYR A 384 -4.39 -4.27 2.63
N VAL A 385 -3.72 -5.43 2.57
CA VAL A 385 -3.37 -6.24 3.75
C VAL A 385 -2.04 -5.80 4.38
N LEU A 386 -1.07 -5.34 3.59
CA LEU A 386 0.25 -4.88 4.06
C LEU A 386 0.18 -3.87 5.21
N PRO A 387 -0.71 -2.87 5.24
CA PRO A 387 -0.82 -1.93 6.36
C PRO A 387 -1.22 -2.56 7.68
N LEU A 388 -1.71 -3.79 7.68
CA LEU A 388 -2.07 -4.52 8.89
C LEU A 388 -0.90 -5.32 9.48
N ALA A 389 0.28 -5.32 8.83
CA ALA A 389 1.45 -6.11 9.22
C ALA A 389 1.77 -6.07 10.73
N PRO A 390 1.79 -4.91 11.43
CA PRO A 390 2.08 -4.87 12.86
C PRO A 390 1.13 -5.74 13.69
N PHE A 391 -0.16 -5.68 13.37
CA PHE A 391 -1.21 -6.42 14.06
C PHE A 391 -1.20 -7.91 13.68
N LEU A 392 -0.96 -8.21 12.39
CA LEU A 392 -0.89 -9.58 11.89
C LEU A 392 0.29 -10.34 12.51
N PHE A 393 1.48 -9.73 12.62
CA PHE A 393 2.60 -10.33 13.34
C PHE A 393 2.25 -10.61 14.80
N PHE A 394 1.61 -9.67 15.47
CA PHE A 394 1.16 -9.88 16.85
C PHE A 394 0.20 -11.07 16.97
N TYR A 395 -0.83 -11.15 16.11
CA TYR A 395 -1.79 -12.25 16.14
C TYR A 395 -1.15 -13.59 15.76
N LEU A 396 -0.23 -13.61 14.81
CA LEU A 396 0.53 -14.82 14.49
C LEU A 396 1.28 -15.35 15.72
N LEU A 397 1.96 -14.47 16.46
CA LEU A 397 2.72 -14.85 17.65
C LEU A 397 1.81 -15.30 18.80
N GLU A 398 0.64 -14.69 18.98
CA GLU A 398 -0.36 -15.15 19.96
C GLU A 398 -0.94 -16.52 19.56
N GLY A 399 -1.17 -16.76 18.28
CA GLY A 399 -1.59 -18.08 17.77
C GLY A 399 -0.54 -19.15 18.00
N VAL A 400 0.72 -18.86 17.70
CA VAL A 400 1.86 -19.75 17.99
C VAL A 400 1.95 -20.05 19.50
N ARG A 401 1.79 -19.02 20.34
CA ARG A 401 1.79 -19.19 21.80
C ARG A 401 0.68 -20.12 22.26
N GLY A 402 -0.54 -19.94 21.74
CA GLY A 402 -1.70 -20.77 22.06
C GLY A 402 -1.49 -22.22 21.65
N ILE A 403 -0.98 -22.46 20.43
CA ILE A 403 -0.69 -23.82 19.94
C ILE A 403 0.41 -24.48 20.79
N ALA A 404 1.50 -23.76 21.08
CA ALA A 404 2.59 -24.30 21.91
C ALA A 404 2.12 -24.65 23.32
N ALA A 405 1.27 -23.81 23.93
CA ALA A 405 0.67 -24.09 25.25
C ALA A 405 -0.24 -25.32 25.20
N TRP A 406 -1.07 -25.46 24.18
CA TRP A 406 -1.92 -26.62 23.98
C TRP A 406 -1.10 -27.90 23.79
N CYS A 407 -0.06 -27.89 22.96
CA CYS A 407 0.84 -29.01 22.78
C CYS A 407 1.56 -29.41 24.09
N ALA A 408 2.06 -28.43 24.84
CA ALA A 408 2.70 -28.68 26.13
C ALA A 408 1.75 -29.39 27.13
N HIS A 409 0.48 -28.97 27.13
CA HIS A 409 -0.54 -29.59 27.98
C HIS A 409 -0.89 -31.01 27.49
N ALA A 410 -1.09 -31.20 26.22
CA ALA A 410 -1.50 -32.47 25.62
C ALA A 410 -0.41 -33.56 25.73
N MET A 411 0.87 -33.19 25.58
CA MET A 411 1.98 -34.14 25.62
C MET A 411 2.47 -34.50 27.02
N GLY A 412 2.08 -33.77 28.08
CA GLY A 412 2.33 -34.06 29.49
C GLY A 412 3.80 -34.24 29.95
N THR A 413 4.67 -34.67 29.05
CA THR A 413 6.07 -35.06 29.33
C THR A 413 7.10 -34.08 28.76
N VAL A 414 6.72 -33.25 27.78
CA VAL A 414 7.62 -32.28 27.11
C VAL A 414 7.43 -30.91 27.72
N ARG A 415 8.44 -30.39 28.42
CA ARG A 415 8.47 -29.01 28.95
C ARG A 415 8.69 -28.00 27.82
N LEU A 416 7.73 -27.87 26.88
CA LEU A 416 7.72 -26.79 25.90
C LEU A 416 7.39 -25.49 26.63
N ASP A 417 8.33 -24.55 26.61
CA ASP A 417 8.07 -23.17 27.05
C ASP A 417 7.48 -22.37 25.85
N PRO A 418 6.18 -22.02 25.88
CA PRO A 418 5.53 -21.30 24.79
C PRO A 418 6.24 -19.98 24.46
N SER A 419 6.84 -19.33 25.45
CA SER A 419 7.56 -18.06 25.25
C SER A 419 8.87 -18.27 24.50
N ARG A 420 9.53 -19.40 24.63
CA ARG A 420 10.71 -19.76 23.82
C ARG A 420 10.31 -20.05 22.38
N VAL A 421 9.23 -20.81 22.17
CA VAL A 421 8.74 -21.09 20.81
C VAL A 421 8.42 -19.79 20.07
N VAL A 422 7.68 -18.88 20.69
CA VAL A 422 7.37 -17.56 20.10
C VAL A 422 8.63 -16.78 19.75
N ARG A 423 9.64 -16.76 20.64
CA ARG A 423 10.92 -16.09 20.34
C ARG A 423 11.65 -16.71 19.17
N VAL A 424 11.69 -18.03 19.07
CA VAL A 424 12.31 -18.71 17.94
C VAL A 424 11.58 -18.38 16.64
N VAL A 425 10.25 -18.46 16.63
CA VAL A 425 9.45 -18.15 15.43
C VAL A 425 9.69 -16.73 14.94
N ILE A 426 9.65 -15.72 15.81
CA ILE A 426 9.85 -14.34 15.37
C ILE A 426 11.29 -14.08 14.88
N LEU A 427 12.29 -14.72 15.51
CA LEU A 427 13.68 -14.62 15.05
C LEU A 427 13.88 -15.31 13.69
N CYS A 428 13.23 -16.46 13.47
CA CYS A 428 13.25 -17.12 12.15
C CYS A 428 12.58 -16.24 11.07
N LEU A 429 11.44 -15.61 11.37
CA LEU A 429 10.77 -14.71 10.44
C LEU A 429 11.65 -13.49 10.09
N ILE A 430 12.26 -12.84 11.09
CA ILE A 430 13.19 -11.74 10.87
C ILE A 430 14.42 -12.20 10.07
N GLY A 431 14.99 -13.35 10.43
CA GLY A 431 16.13 -13.92 9.70
C GLY A 431 15.80 -14.20 8.24
N PHE A 432 14.61 -14.74 7.98
CA PHE A 432 14.12 -15.00 6.64
C PHE A 432 13.93 -13.69 5.82
N GLN A 433 13.34 -12.66 6.42
CA GLN A 433 13.20 -11.34 5.79
C GLN A 433 14.57 -10.71 5.48
N LEU A 434 15.55 -10.84 6.39
CA LEU A 434 16.91 -10.36 6.16
C LEU A 434 17.59 -11.09 5.01
N LEU A 435 17.38 -12.41 4.88
CA LEU A 435 17.89 -13.19 3.76
C LEU A 435 17.27 -12.75 2.43
N ASP A 436 15.96 -12.49 2.40
CA ASP A 436 15.26 -11.96 1.22
C ASP A 436 15.85 -10.59 0.80
N HIS A 437 16.11 -9.70 1.77
CA HIS A 437 16.75 -8.41 1.48
C HIS A 437 18.21 -8.58 1.02
N ALA A 438 18.97 -9.47 1.64
CA ALA A 438 20.36 -9.74 1.25
C ALA A 438 20.43 -10.30 -0.19
N GLN A 439 19.53 -11.22 -0.53
CA GLN A 439 19.42 -11.75 -1.89
C GLN A 439 19.10 -10.65 -2.90
N TYR A 440 18.09 -9.81 -2.61
CA TYR A 440 17.74 -8.69 -3.47
C TYR A 440 18.91 -7.71 -3.68
N ILE A 441 19.60 -7.34 -2.59
CA ILE A 441 20.74 -6.42 -2.64
C ILE A 441 21.89 -7.04 -3.45
N TYR A 442 22.15 -8.34 -3.25
CA TYR A 442 23.16 -9.06 -4.01
C TYR A 442 22.84 -9.06 -5.52
N ASP A 443 21.60 -9.39 -5.89
CA ASP A 443 21.16 -9.41 -7.28
C ASP A 443 21.21 -8.01 -7.92
N ALA A 444 20.87 -6.97 -7.15
CA ALA A 444 20.95 -5.58 -7.61
C ALA A 444 22.38 -5.08 -7.87
N HIS A 445 23.36 -5.56 -7.10
CA HIS A 445 24.75 -5.11 -7.19
C HIS A 445 25.64 -6.04 -8.02
N ALA A 446 25.21 -7.24 -8.38
CA ALA A 446 25.94 -8.14 -9.26
C ALA A 446 26.03 -7.56 -10.66
N ALA A 447 27.22 -7.13 -11.08
CA ALA A 447 27.51 -6.22 -12.18
C ALA A 447 26.95 -6.63 -13.56
N ASP A 448 26.75 -7.92 -13.82
CA ASP A 448 26.22 -8.42 -15.11
C ASP A 448 24.73 -8.81 -15.06
N LYS A 449 24.07 -8.60 -13.92
CA LYS A 449 22.70 -9.08 -13.67
C LYS A 449 21.68 -7.97 -13.56
N SER A 450 21.90 -6.83 -14.20
CA SER A 450 20.85 -5.83 -14.44
C SER A 450 19.63 -6.44 -15.18
N GLU A 451 19.80 -7.63 -15.74
CA GLU A 451 18.75 -8.47 -16.29
C GLU A 451 17.96 -9.25 -15.22
N ALA A 452 18.54 -9.50 -14.05
CA ALA A 452 17.88 -10.28 -12.98
C ALA A 452 16.86 -9.47 -12.16
N LEU A 453 17.00 -8.14 -12.13
CA LEU A 453 15.97 -7.25 -11.58
C LEU A 453 15.22 -6.59 -12.74
N ASP A 454 14.19 -7.26 -13.20
CA ASP A 454 13.32 -6.78 -14.28
C ASP A 454 12.89 -5.32 -14.07
N TRP A 455 12.60 -4.95 -12.82
CA TRP A 455 12.20 -3.61 -12.43
C TRP A 455 13.18 -2.48 -12.81
N VAL A 456 14.47 -2.63 -12.50
CA VAL A 456 15.50 -1.61 -12.81
C VAL A 456 15.84 -1.61 -14.28
N GLY A 457 15.89 -2.80 -14.90
CA GLY A 457 16.09 -2.95 -16.33
C GLY A 457 14.96 -2.30 -17.13
N ASP A 458 13.74 -2.47 -16.66
CA ASP A 458 12.53 -1.86 -17.22
C ASP A 458 12.54 -0.33 -17.14
N ALA A 459 12.97 0.23 -16.00
CA ALA A 459 13.12 1.66 -15.85
C ALA A 459 14.13 2.24 -16.84
N ARG A 460 15.28 1.57 -17.03
CA ARG A 460 16.30 2.01 -17.99
C ARG A 460 15.78 2.00 -19.43
N GLU A 461 15.02 0.99 -19.80
CA GLU A 461 14.44 0.88 -21.13
C GLU A 461 13.39 1.97 -21.39
N ILE A 462 12.57 2.29 -20.38
CA ILE A 462 11.61 3.40 -20.44
C ILE A 462 12.32 4.76 -20.47
N ASP A 463 13.39 4.95 -19.72
CA ASP A 463 14.22 6.16 -19.77
C ASP A 463 14.85 6.36 -21.17
N ALA A 464 15.34 5.28 -21.79
CA ALA A 464 15.84 5.30 -23.15
C ALA A 464 14.73 5.67 -24.16
N LEU A 465 13.52 5.13 -23.98
CA LEU A 465 12.36 5.49 -24.77
C LEU A 465 12.01 6.99 -24.62
N PHE A 466 12.00 7.52 -23.40
CA PHE A 466 11.75 8.95 -23.18
C PHE A 466 12.82 9.85 -23.80
N ALA A 467 14.09 9.45 -23.73
CA ALA A 467 15.18 10.16 -24.41
C ALA A 467 14.97 10.15 -25.92
N TRP A 468 14.63 9.00 -26.49
CA TRP A 468 14.30 8.87 -27.91
C TRP A 468 13.10 9.74 -28.32
N MET A 469 12.02 9.74 -27.51
CA MET A 469 10.83 10.57 -27.77
C MET A 469 11.15 12.07 -27.80
N LYS A 470 12.02 12.55 -26.89
CA LYS A 470 12.43 13.96 -26.86
C LYS A 470 13.23 14.37 -28.08
N GLN A 471 14.00 13.46 -28.67
CA GLN A 471 14.85 13.71 -29.83
C GLN A 471 14.10 13.57 -31.15
N ASN A 472 13.17 12.64 -31.27
CA ASN A 472 12.60 12.21 -32.54
C ASN A 472 11.14 12.64 -32.78
N LEU A 473 10.40 12.98 -31.69
CA LEU A 473 9.01 13.41 -31.85
C LEU A 473 8.90 14.94 -31.75
N PRO A 474 8.01 15.59 -32.53
CA PRO A 474 7.73 17.02 -32.40
C PRO A 474 7.34 17.37 -30.96
N ALA A 475 7.74 18.55 -30.47
CA ALA A 475 7.45 18.96 -29.08
C ALA A 475 5.95 19.12 -28.79
N GLU A 476 5.17 19.44 -29.79
CA GLU A 476 3.73 19.70 -29.72
C GLU A 476 2.90 18.45 -30.02
N GLY A 477 1.68 18.44 -29.53
CA GLY A 477 0.70 17.37 -29.71
C GLY A 477 0.55 16.42 -28.52
N ALA A 478 -0.66 15.88 -28.38
CA ALA A 478 -0.97 14.88 -27.39
C ALA A 478 -0.50 13.49 -27.84
N VAL A 479 -0.14 12.63 -26.90
CA VAL A 479 0.22 11.22 -27.14
C VAL A 479 -0.73 10.29 -26.40
N ALA A 480 -1.12 9.19 -27.03
CA ALA A 480 -1.81 8.12 -26.34
C ALA A 480 -0.78 7.23 -25.62
N THR A 481 -1.07 6.80 -24.39
CA THR A 481 -0.10 5.99 -23.64
C THR A 481 -0.75 5.12 -22.57
N THR A 482 -0.05 4.04 -22.22
CA THR A 482 -0.45 3.15 -21.12
C THR A 482 -0.21 3.74 -19.72
N ASN A 483 0.63 4.79 -19.61
CA ASN A 483 0.87 5.50 -18.35
C ASN A 483 0.91 7.02 -18.57
N PRO A 484 -0.27 7.67 -18.62
CA PRO A 484 -0.41 9.10 -18.90
C PRO A 484 0.39 10.01 -17.97
N ALA A 485 0.40 9.71 -16.68
CA ALA A 485 1.08 10.54 -15.69
C ALA A 485 2.60 10.50 -15.88
N LEU A 486 3.18 9.31 -16.06
CA LEU A 486 4.62 9.15 -16.20
C LEU A 486 5.14 9.80 -17.48
N VAL A 487 4.45 9.59 -18.62
CA VAL A 487 4.84 10.23 -19.88
C VAL A 487 4.79 11.76 -19.78
N TYR A 488 3.76 12.31 -19.14
CA TYR A 488 3.69 13.76 -18.93
C TYR A 488 4.79 14.26 -17.98
N LEU A 489 5.05 13.54 -16.89
CA LEU A 489 6.11 13.89 -15.93
C LEU A 489 7.49 13.91 -16.58
N ALA A 490 7.76 12.95 -17.47
CA ALA A 490 9.05 12.78 -18.13
C ALA A 490 9.22 13.68 -19.37
N THR A 491 8.14 13.95 -20.12
CA THR A 491 8.24 14.61 -21.43
C THR A 491 7.53 15.96 -21.52
N GLY A 492 6.65 16.29 -20.57
CA GLY A 492 5.79 17.48 -20.58
C GLY A 492 4.60 17.40 -21.55
N ARG A 493 4.46 16.33 -22.33
CA ARG A 493 3.42 16.17 -23.35
C ARG A 493 2.07 15.86 -22.74
N LYS A 494 1.02 16.47 -23.26
CA LYS A 494 -0.35 16.08 -22.90
C LYS A 494 -0.63 14.65 -23.35
N THR A 495 -1.43 13.93 -22.59
CA THR A 495 -1.63 12.49 -22.78
C THR A 495 -3.08 12.10 -22.80
N LEU A 496 -3.38 11.03 -23.52
CA LEU A 496 -4.61 10.25 -23.44
C LEU A 496 -4.27 8.81 -23.03
N ALA A 497 -5.14 8.15 -22.28
CA ALA A 497 -4.90 6.77 -21.90
C ALA A 497 -5.15 5.81 -23.08
N ILE A 498 -4.27 4.81 -23.23
CA ILE A 498 -4.57 3.60 -24.00
C ILE A 498 -5.48 2.75 -23.12
N ASP A 499 -6.70 2.50 -23.59
CA ASP A 499 -7.68 1.66 -22.91
C ASP A 499 -7.75 0.29 -23.62
N GLN A 500 -7.54 -0.77 -22.88
CA GLN A 500 -7.58 -2.12 -23.44
C GLN A 500 -8.99 -2.61 -23.78
N TYR A 501 -10.03 -1.87 -23.40
CA TYR A 501 -11.43 -2.25 -23.53
C TYR A 501 -12.25 -1.35 -24.49
N GLN A 502 -11.65 -0.31 -25.09
CA GLN A 502 -12.35 0.66 -25.93
C GLN A 502 -11.74 0.73 -27.34
N ASP A 503 -12.52 1.21 -28.29
CA ASP A 503 -12.01 1.60 -29.61
C ASP A 503 -11.10 2.83 -29.46
N ASN A 504 -9.83 2.56 -29.20
CA ASN A 504 -8.81 3.57 -28.99
C ASN A 504 -8.63 4.44 -30.24
N TRP A 505 -8.73 3.86 -31.44
CA TRP A 505 -8.46 4.55 -32.69
C TRP A 505 -9.36 5.76 -32.90
N ARG A 506 -10.69 5.59 -32.80
CA ARG A 506 -11.66 6.68 -32.98
C ARG A 506 -11.44 7.78 -31.95
N ARG A 507 -11.17 7.39 -30.71
CA ARG A 507 -10.94 8.31 -29.61
C ARG A 507 -9.65 9.10 -29.78
N TRP A 508 -8.56 8.47 -30.21
CA TRP A 508 -7.30 9.13 -30.46
C TRP A 508 -7.39 10.10 -31.63
N LYS A 509 -8.03 9.70 -32.72
CA LYS A 509 -8.27 10.55 -33.88
C LYS A 509 -9.12 11.78 -33.50
N ALA A 510 -10.19 11.60 -32.76
CA ALA A 510 -11.02 12.70 -32.26
C ALA A 510 -10.27 13.64 -31.32
N GLY A 511 -9.32 13.13 -30.53
CA GLY A 511 -8.43 13.89 -29.62
C GLY A 511 -7.21 14.53 -30.30
N GLY A 512 -7.04 14.43 -31.62
CA GLY A 512 -5.89 14.97 -32.32
C GLY A 512 -4.56 14.31 -31.98
N VAL A 513 -4.60 13.05 -31.51
CA VAL A 513 -3.41 12.29 -31.16
C VAL A 513 -2.72 11.79 -32.42
N ARG A 514 -1.43 12.09 -32.56
CA ARG A 514 -0.60 11.63 -33.69
C ARG A 514 0.27 10.43 -33.35
N TYR A 515 0.63 10.25 -32.06
CA TYR A 515 1.52 9.20 -31.63
C TYR A 515 0.92 8.39 -30.49
N ALA A 516 1.11 7.07 -30.49
CA ALA A 516 0.78 6.23 -29.37
C ALA A 516 2.04 5.52 -28.82
N VAL A 517 2.14 5.46 -27.50
CA VAL A 517 3.33 5.00 -26.75
C VAL A 517 2.93 3.97 -25.72
N ALA A 518 3.40 2.74 -25.85
CA ALA A 518 3.20 1.70 -24.84
C ALA A 518 4.44 1.54 -23.96
N LEU A 519 4.26 1.73 -22.65
CA LEU A 519 5.30 1.55 -21.62
C LEU A 519 5.22 0.17 -20.94
N ARG A 520 4.36 -0.71 -21.41
CA ARG A 520 4.22 -2.11 -20.97
C ARG A 520 3.79 -2.95 -22.15
N PRO A 521 3.98 -4.27 -22.11
CA PRO A 521 3.48 -5.14 -23.15
C PRO A 521 1.97 -4.95 -23.32
N VAL A 522 1.57 -4.39 -24.42
CA VAL A 522 0.18 -4.31 -24.89
C VAL A 522 0.20 -4.79 -26.32
N PRO A 523 -0.69 -5.67 -26.74
CA PRO A 523 -0.79 -6.02 -28.14
C PRO A 523 -0.89 -4.75 -28.97
N LEU A 524 -0.11 -4.67 -30.01
CA LEU A 524 -0.32 -3.63 -31.03
C LEU A 524 -1.78 -3.79 -31.46
N PRO A 525 -2.60 -2.73 -31.39
CA PRO A 525 -3.97 -2.79 -31.85
C PRO A 525 -3.98 -3.38 -33.27
N GLU A 526 -4.99 -4.19 -33.60
CA GLU A 526 -5.25 -4.57 -35.00
C GLU A 526 -5.49 -3.30 -35.79
N MET A 527 -4.51 -2.89 -36.57
CA MET A 527 -4.46 -1.56 -37.16
C MET A 527 -4.66 -1.64 -38.67
N PRO A 528 -5.41 -0.67 -39.26
CA PRO A 528 -5.37 -0.48 -40.69
C PRO A 528 -3.93 -0.26 -41.13
N ALA A 529 -3.57 -0.66 -42.32
CA ALA A 529 -2.21 -0.62 -42.93
C ALA A 529 -1.49 0.77 -42.97
N VAL A 530 -2.01 1.75 -42.23
CA VAL A 530 -1.58 3.16 -42.27
C VAL A 530 -0.61 3.50 -41.13
N PHE A 531 -0.34 2.58 -40.17
CA PHE A 531 0.48 2.89 -39.01
C PHE A 531 1.96 2.58 -39.24
N LYS A 532 2.79 3.54 -38.84
CA LYS A 532 4.24 3.39 -38.89
C LYS A 532 4.79 3.13 -37.47
N VAL A 533 5.43 2.00 -37.27
CA VAL A 533 6.20 1.74 -36.03
C VAL A 533 7.47 2.57 -36.12
N LEU A 534 7.64 3.51 -35.19
CA LEU A 534 8.80 4.41 -35.12
C LEU A 534 9.87 3.88 -34.15
N TYR A 535 9.46 3.18 -33.09
CA TYR A 535 10.33 2.62 -32.08
C TYR A 535 9.75 1.30 -31.57
N GLN A 536 10.61 0.34 -31.35
CA GLN A 536 10.26 -0.92 -30.68
C GLN A 536 11.45 -1.40 -29.87
N SER A 537 11.22 -1.72 -28.58
CA SER A 537 12.23 -2.32 -27.74
C SER A 537 12.19 -3.85 -27.82
N SER A 538 13.35 -4.48 -27.64
CA SER A 538 13.48 -5.93 -27.76
C SER A 538 13.02 -6.67 -26.50
N ARG A 539 13.30 -6.12 -25.32
CA ARG A 539 13.08 -6.78 -24.02
C ARG A 539 11.62 -6.68 -23.58
N ARG A 540 11.07 -5.46 -23.46
CA ARG A 540 9.72 -5.20 -22.94
C ARG A 540 8.64 -5.07 -23.98
N LYS A 541 8.98 -5.21 -25.26
CA LYS A 541 8.04 -4.94 -26.36
C LYS A 541 7.37 -3.56 -26.22
N LEU A 542 8.12 -2.55 -25.72
CA LEU A 542 7.69 -1.17 -25.73
C LEU A 542 7.64 -0.71 -27.17
N TRP A 543 6.68 0.12 -27.51
CA TRP A 543 6.56 0.62 -28.87
C TRP A 543 6.07 2.07 -28.92
N VAL A 544 6.48 2.76 -30.00
CA VAL A 544 5.93 4.04 -30.44
C VAL A 544 5.45 3.89 -31.88
N ILE A 545 4.23 4.28 -32.11
CA ILE A 545 3.64 4.30 -33.46
C ILE A 545 3.20 5.70 -33.82
N GLU A 546 3.29 6.03 -35.12
CA GLU A 546 2.69 7.19 -35.75
C GLU A 546 1.39 6.74 -36.42
N MET A 547 0.34 7.55 -36.24
CA MET A 547 -1.02 7.28 -36.70
C MET A 547 -1.36 8.10 -37.95
#